data_1c03c6ec6b6f706984d5efb523204644
#
_entry.id   1c03c6ec6b6f706984d5efb523204644
#
_cell.length_a   1.000
_cell.length_b   1.000
_cell.length_c   1.000
_cell.angle_alpha   90.00
_cell.angle_beta   90.00
_cell.angle_gamma   90.00
#
_symmetry.space_group_name_H-M   'P 1'
#
loop_
_entity.id
_entity.type
_entity.pdbx_description
1 polymer ?
#
loop_
_entity_poly.entity_id
_entity_poly.type
_entity_poly.pdbx_seq_one_letter_code
_entity_poly.pdbx_strand_id
1 'polypeptide(L)'
;MKATVVLVADDEAENFGRKPMLEAHRLANVGFEMARLPQHVSLKQPFSIPSLESMEAFFDKFAESLTPMEVEFIDMDLFPSNVLGGIESGCLTLRVKTTKRLTDAQKRLNEDLFKIFGACPAEHDDDYIFHMTFAIGGADFQSYKRAYDVLKNGDYCHTFRFNRLGLFYYDDDNITPGTYFCYKICSIGGSE
;
A
#
# COMPACT_ATOMS: atom_id res chain seq x y z
N MET A 1 -7.76 16.95 2.37
CA MET A 1 -7.06 15.80 3.00
C MET A 1 -7.48 14.51 2.33
N LYS A 2 -6.59 13.54 2.28
CA LYS A 2 -6.86 12.22 1.70
C LYS A 2 -6.52 11.10 2.68
N ALA A 3 -7.09 9.93 2.46
CA ALA A 3 -6.79 8.73 3.23
C ALA A 3 -6.62 7.52 2.30
N THR A 4 -5.98 6.48 2.81
CA THR A 4 -5.88 5.16 2.19
C THR A 4 -6.12 4.10 3.24
N VAL A 5 -6.88 3.07 2.90
CA VAL A 5 -7.10 1.90 3.76
C VAL A 5 -6.24 0.75 3.25
N VAL A 6 -5.43 0.19 4.12
CA VAL A 6 -4.43 -0.80 3.76
C VAL A 6 -4.45 -2.02 4.68
N LEU A 7 -4.08 -3.17 4.15
CA LEU A 7 -3.67 -4.32 4.95
C LEU A 7 -2.23 -4.10 5.40
N VAL A 8 -1.96 -4.17 6.70
CA VAL A 8 -0.63 -3.95 7.27
C VAL A 8 0.06 -5.29 7.50
N ALA A 9 1.29 -5.38 7.03
CA ALA A 9 2.14 -6.56 7.19
C ALA A 9 2.40 -6.87 8.66
N ASP A 10 2.50 -8.15 9.00
CA ASP A 10 3.08 -8.60 10.26
C ASP A 10 4.61 -8.49 10.21
N ASP A 11 5.29 -8.90 11.26
CA ASP A 11 6.75 -8.76 11.37
C ASP A 11 7.49 -9.60 10.32
N GLU A 12 6.95 -10.74 9.89
CA GLU A 12 7.57 -11.60 8.89
C GLU A 12 7.43 -10.99 7.49
N ALA A 13 6.23 -10.54 7.12
CA ALA A 13 5.98 -9.87 5.85
C ALA A 13 6.67 -8.49 5.77
N GLU A 14 6.76 -7.77 6.89
CA GLU A 14 7.53 -6.53 7.02
C GLU A 14 9.01 -6.78 6.70
N ASN A 15 9.62 -7.77 7.33
CA ASN A 15 11.02 -8.15 7.10
C ASN A 15 11.25 -8.65 5.67
N PHE A 16 10.27 -9.34 5.08
CA PHE A 16 10.31 -9.78 3.70
C PHE A 16 10.38 -8.59 2.72
N GLY A 17 9.56 -7.57 2.89
CA GLY A 17 9.58 -6.36 2.04
C GLY A 17 10.81 -5.46 2.26
N ARG A 18 11.38 -5.43 3.46
CA ARG A 18 12.56 -4.61 3.77
C ARG A 18 13.87 -5.11 3.13
N LYS A 19 13.98 -6.41 2.86
CA LYS A 19 15.18 -6.99 2.18
C LYS A 19 15.35 -6.42 0.77
N PRO A 20 14.38 -6.53 -0.16
CA PRO A 20 14.49 -5.95 -1.49
C PRO A 20 14.58 -4.41 -1.46
N MET A 21 13.99 -3.73 -0.48
CA MET A 21 14.16 -2.29 -0.29
C MET A 21 15.63 -1.92 -0.07
N LEU A 22 16.34 -2.62 0.82
CA LEU A 22 17.77 -2.38 1.06
C LEU A 22 18.60 -2.67 -0.18
N GLU A 23 18.35 -3.76 -0.88
CA GLU A 23 19.10 -4.13 -2.07
C GLU A 23 18.83 -3.15 -3.23
N ALA A 24 17.61 -2.68 -3.42
CA ALA A 24 17.30 -1.64 -4.41
C ALA A 24 18.08 -0.34 -4.12
N HIS A 25 18.18 0.05 -2.85
CA HIS A 25 18.98 1.22 -2.46
C HIS A 25 20.47 1.01 -2.76
N ARG A 26 21.05 -0.15 -2.42
CA ARG A 26 22.46 -0.48 -2.70
C ARG A 26 22.78 -0.46 -4.19
N LEU A 27 21.86 -0.93 -5.03
CA LEU A 27 22.02 -1.02 -6.48
C LEU A 27 21.86 0.32 -7.20
N ALA A 28 20.96 1.17 -6.72
CA ALA A 28 20.53 2.34 -7.49
C ALA A 28 20.26 3.61 -6.67
N ASN A 29 20.56 3.59 -5.38
CA ASN A 29 20.38 4.72 -4.45
C ASN A 29 18.97 5.32 -4.46
N VAL A 30 17.93 4.47 -4.55
CA VAL A 30 16.52 4.88 -4.67
C VAL A 30 15.93 5.49 -3.40
N GLY A 31 16.68 5.47 -2.28
CA GLY A 31 16.19 6.02 -1.01
C GLY A 31 15.34 5.04 -0.20
N PHE A 32 14.92 5.48 0.99
CA PHE A 32 14.16 4.69 1.96
C PHE A 32 12.82 5.34 2.33
N GLU A 33 12.18 6.03 1.38
CA GLU A 33 10.93 6.73 1.67
C GLU A 33 9.86 5.76 2.20
N MET A 34 9.78 4.55 1.65
CA MET A 34 8.83 3.53 2.12
C MET A 34 9.12 3.00 3.53
N ALA A 35 10.35 3.18 4.05
CA ALA A 35 10.66 2.78 5.42
C ALA A 35 9.94 3.63 6.50
N ARG A 36 9.35 4.75 6.12
CA ARG A 36 8.54 5.62 7.00
C ARG A 36 7.14 5.06 7.26
N LEU A 37 6.70 4.13 6.44
CA LEU A 37 5.43 3.44 6.59
C LEU A 37 5.68 1.96 6.96
N PRO A 38 4.75 1.31 7.66
CA PRO A 38 4.74 -0.15 7.70
C PRO A 38 4.56 -0.70 6.28
N GLN A 39 5.15 -1.84 5.99
CA GLN A 39 4.90 -2.53 4.72
C GLN A 39 3.41 -2.89 4.64
N HIS A 40 2.80 -2.69 3.49
CA HIS A 40 1.34 -2.80 3.37
C HIS A 40 0.88 -3.14 1.95
N VAL A 41 -0.33 -3.66 1.87
CA VAL A 41 -1.08 -3.83 0.61
C VAL A 41 -2.30 -2.93 0.66
N SER A 42 -2.36 -1.93 -0.21
CA SER A 42 -3.50 -1.01 -0.27
C SER A 42 -4.76 -1.73 -0.76
N LEU A 43 -5.89 -1.46 -0.13
CA LEU A 43 -7.23 -1.85 -0.60
C LEU A 43 -7.87 -0.78 -1.48
N LYS A 44 -7.39 0.44 -1.39
CA LYS A 44 -7.83 1.58 -2.21
C LYS A 44 -6.70 2.60 -2.30
N GLN A 45 -6.54 3.22 -3.47
CA GLN A 45 -5.60 4.35 -3.63
C GLN A 45 -6.07 5.58 -2.84
N PRO A 46 -5.20 6.58 -2.59
CA PRO A 46 -5.58 7.76 -1.83
C PRO A 46 -6.83 8.46 -2.38
N PHE A 47 -7.84 8.65 -1.54
CA PHE A 47 -9.10 9.29 -1.87
C PHE A 47 -9.43 10.42 -0.89
N SER A 48 -10.22 11.40 -1.33
CA SER A 48 -10.64 12.53 -0.50
C SER A 48 -11.59 12.09 0.60
N ILE A 49 -11.39 12.61 1.81
CA ILE A 49 -12.24 12.36 2.97
C ILE A 49 -12.82 13.68 3.51
N PRO A 50 -14.06 13.66 4.04
CA PRO A 50 -14.70 14.87 4.57
C PRO A 50 -14.06 15.35 5.87
N SER A 51 -13.71 14.43 6.77
CA SER A 51 -12.98 14.68 8.01
C SER A 51 -12.27 13.41 8.47
N LEU A 52 -11.18 13.59 9.23
CA LEU A 52 -10.45 12.46 9.80
C LEU A 52 -11.29 11.71 10.85
N GLU A 53 -12.05 12.43 11.67
CA GLU A 53 -12.92 11.84 12.71
C GLU A 53 -13.98 10.90 12.11
N SER A 54 -14.69 11.33 11.07
CA SER A 54 -15.68 10.49 10.41
C SER A 54 -15.07 9.29 9.68
N MET A 55 -13.88 9.49 9.09
CA MET A 55 -13.14 8.41 8.46
C MET A 55 -12.63 7.39 9.48
N GLU A 56 -12.17 7.82 10.64
CA GLU A 56 -11.73 6.94 11.72
C GLU A 56 -12.89 6.09 12.25
N ALA A 57 -14.06 6.69 12.48
CA ALA A 57 -15.25 5.96 12.92
C ALA A 57 -15.72 4.91 11.88
N PHE A 58 -15.60 5.22 10.60
CA PHE A 58 -15.83 4.26 9.52
C PHE A 58 -14.80 3.13 9.54
N PHE A 59 -13.52 3.49 9.62
CA PHE A 59 -12.39 2.57 9.59
C PHE A 59 -12.47 1.52 10.69
N ASP A 60 -12.80 1.90 11.92
CA ASP A 60 -12.94 0.98 13.05
C ASP A 60 -14.03 -0.08 12.77
N LYS A 61 -15.21 0.34 12.33
CA LYS A 61 -16.30 -0.59 11.97
C LYS A 61 -15.93 -1.49 10.79
N PHE A 62 -15.22 -0.96 9.82
CA PHE A 62 -14.77 -1.75 8.68
C PHE A 62 -13.75 -2.81 9.11
N ALA A 63 -12.78 -2.46 9.98
CA ALA A 63 -11.80 -3.39 10.53
C ALA A 63 -12.45 -4.53 11.33
N GLU A 64 -13.43 -4.21 12.20
CA GLU A 64 -14.22 -5.21 12.96
C GLU A 64 -14.96 -6.19 12.06
N SER A 65 -15.38 -5.74 10.89
CA SER A 65 -16.19 -6.51 9.94
C SER A 65 -15.39 -7.42 9.02
N LEU A 66 -14.08 -7.24 8.94
CA LEU A 66 -13.18 -8.07 8.15
C LEU A 66 -12.76 -9.31 8.93
N THR A 67 -12.19 -10.26 8.22
CA THR A 67 -11.50 -11.42 8.82
C THR A 67 -10.06 -11.46 8.29
N PRO A 68 -9.06 -11.92 9.10
CA PRO A 68 -7.68 -12.05 8.65
C PRO A 68 -7.58 -12.82 7.34
N MET A 69 -6.69 -12.43 6.45
CA MET A 69 -6.59 -13.02 5.13
C MET A 69 -5.15 -13.38 4.74
N GLU A 70 -5.02 -14.46 3.98
CA GLU A 70 -3.76 -14.84 3.36
C GLU A 70 -3.48 -13.95 2.16
N VAL A 71 -2.26 -13.43 2.09
CA VAL A 71 -1.74 -12.61 0.98
C VAL A 71 -0.55 -13.36 0.38
N GLU A 72 -0.71 -13.80 -0.85
CA GLU A 72 0.31 -14.52 -1.62
C GLU A 72 1.03 -13.54 -2.55
N PHE A 73 2.31 -13.30 -2.31
CA PHE A 73 3.20 -12.59 -3.23
C PHE A 73 3.66 -13.54 -4.32
N ILE A 74 3.75 -13.07 -5.57
CA ILE A 74 4.00 -13.93 -6.73
C ILE A 74 5.14 -13.46 -7.62
N ASP A 75 5.46 -12.16 -7.62
CA ASP A 75 6.46 -11.57 -8.51
C ASP A 75 6.86 -10.17 -8.05
N MET A 76 7.79 -9.56 -8.75
CA MET A 76 8.20 -8.16 -8.61
C MET A 76 7.82 -7.37 -9.86
N ASP A 77 7.29 -6.16 -9.67
CA ASP A 77 6.96 -5.22 -10.75
C ASP A 77 7.71 -3.91 -10.61
N LEU A 78 7.89 -3.25 -11.75
CA LEU A 78 8.38 -1.87 -11.87
C LEU A 78 7.33 -1.04 -12.60
N PHE A 79 6.85 0.03 -11.95
CA PHE A 79 5.97 1.03 -12.55
C PHE A 79 6.67 2.38 -12.64
N PRO A 80 6.40 3.21 -13.67
CA PRO A 80 6.75 4.62 -13.62
C PRO A 80 5.93 5.31 -12.52
N SER A 81 6.54 6.28 -11.85
CA SER A 81 5.89 7.04 -10.79
C SER A 81 6.37 8.49 -10.77
N ASN A 82 5.45 9.43 -10.69
CA ASN A 82 5.71 10.85 -10.48
C ASN A 82 5.16 11.35 -9.12
N VAL A 83 4.75 10.43 -8.27
CA VAL A 83 4.02 10.73 -7.01
C VAL A 83 4.89 11.49 -6.02
N LEU A 84 6.18 11.18 -5.94
CA LEU A 84 7.10 11.79 -4.97
C LEU A 84 8.17 12.63 -5.68
N GLY A 85 8.16 13.93 -5.41
CA GLY A 85 9.25 14.83 -5.79
C GLY A 85 9.20 15.43 -7.20
N GLY A 86 8.11 15.24 -7.96
CA GLY A 86 7.88 15.93 -9.26
C GLY A 86 8.86 15.55 -10.38
N ILE A 87 9.67 14.50 -10.22
CA ILE A 87 10.51 13.90 -11.28
C ILE A 87 9.89 12.59 -11.74
N GLU A 88 10.14 12.23 -12.99
CA GLU A 88 9.80 10.89 -13.48
C GLU A 88 10.70 9.87 -12.78
N SER A 89 10.14 9.17 -11.83
CA SER A 89 10.77 8.18 -10.97
C SER A 89 10.18 6.79 -11.23
N GLY A 90 10.55 5.83 -10.40
CA GLY A 90 10.01 4.47 -10.41
C GLY A 90 9.32 4.12 -9.11
N CYS A 91 8.59 3.01 -9.17
CA CYS A 91 7.98 2.33 -8.04
C CYS A 91 8.27 0.83 -8.19
N LEU A 92 9.01 0.26 -7.24
CA LEU A 92 9.24 -1.18 -7.14
C LEU A 92 8.26 -1.79 -6.16
N THR A 93 7.58 -2.83 -6.60
CA THR A 93 6.53 -3.48 -5.83
C THR A 93 6.66 -4.99 -5.85
N LEU A 94 6.19 -5.64 -4.81
CA LEU A 94 5.89 -7.07 -4.82
C LEU A 94 4.43 -7.25 -5.21
N ARG A 95 4.19 -7.93 -6.33
CA ARG A 95 2.84 -8.22 -6.84
C ARG A 95 2.16 -9.23 -5.94
N VAL A 96 0.91 -8.95 -5.61
CA VAL A 96 0.04 -9.86 -4.87
C VAL A 96 -0.88 -10.60 -5.83
N LYS A 97 -1.03 -11.89 -5.63
CA LYS A 97 -2.01 -12.71 -6.34
C LYS A 97 -3.42 -12.22 -6.01
N THR A 98 -4.15 -11.80 -7.03
CA THR A 98 -5.54 -11.39 -6.87
C THR A 98 -6.40 -12.58 -6.48
N THR A 99 -6.96 -12.56 -5.28
CA THR A 99 -7.90 -13.56 -4.79
C THR A 99 -9.31 -12.99 -4.70
N LYS A 100 -10.32 -13.87 -4.76
CA LYS A 100 -11.71 -13.43 -4.55
C LYS A 100 -11.87 -12.69 -3.23
N ARG A 101 -11.17 -13.10 -2.18
CA ARG A 101 -11.25 -12.48 -0.85
C ARG A 101 -10.72 -11.05 -0.83
N LEU A 102 -9.58 -10.79 -1.47
CA LEU A 102 -9.03 -9.43 -1.62
C LEU A 102 -9.96 -8.56 -2.47
N THR A 103 -10.46 -9.09 -3.58
CA THR A 103 -11.40 -8.36 -4.44
C THR A 103 -12.71 -8.04 -3.72
N ASP A 104 -13.26 -8.99 -2.95
CA ASP A 104 -14.48 -8.75 -2.18
C ASP A 104 -14.25 -7.70 -1.08
N ALA A 105 -13.10 -7.73 -0.39
CA ALA A 105 -12.75 -6.72 0.60
C ALA A 105 -12.61 -5.31 -0.01
N GLN A 106 -11.97 -5.20 -1.15
CA GLN A 106 -11.80 -3.95 -1.89
C GLN A 106 -13.16 -3.39 -2.38
N LYS A 107 -13.99 -4.23 -3.00
CA LYS A 107 -15.34 -3.85 -3.45
C LYS A 107 -16.22 -3.40 -2.29
N ARG A 108 -16.22 -4.18 -1.21
CA ARG A 108 -16.96 -3.83 0.00
C ARG A 108 -16.50 -2.50 0.59
N LEU A 109 -15.19 -2.24 0.65
CA LEU A 109 -14.65 -0.95 1.08
C LEU A 109 -15.24 0.19 0.25
N ASN A 110 -15.24 0.08 -1.08
CA ASN A 110 -15.79 1.09 -1.98
C ASN A 110 -17.30 1.30 -1.78
N GLU A 111 -18.06 0.21 -1.67
CA GLU A 111 -19.52 0.25 -1.44
C GLU A 111 -19.86 0.91 -0.11
N ASP A 112 -19.15 0.57 0.97
CA ASP A 112 -19.43 1.09 2.30
C ASP A 112 -18.98 2.56 2.43
N LEU A 113 -17.87 2.96 1.81
CA LEU A 113 -17.47 4.37 1.68
C LEU A 113 -18.54 5.16 0.93
N PHE A 114 -19.05 4.64 -0.20
CA PHE A 114 -20.10 5.31 -0.97
C PHE A 114 -21.38 5.51 -0.16
N LYS A 115 -21.81 4.51 0.62
CA LYS A 115 -23.02 4.61 1.48
C LYS A 115 -22.91 5.71 2.54
N ILE A 116 -21.70 5.96 3.06
CA ILE A 116 -21.49 6.88 4.19
C ILE A 116 -21.09 8.27 3.72
N PHE A 117 -20.17 8.35 2.74
CA PHE A 117 -19.57 9.61 2.30
C PHE A 117 -19.99 10.03 0.89
N GLY A 118 -20.75 9.21 0.16
CA GLY A 118 -20.98 9.41 -1.27
C GLY A 118 -19.79 8.99 -2.14
N ALA A 119 -19.64 9.61 -3.29
CA ALA A 119 -18.57 9.27 -4.21
C ALA A 119 -17.18 9.58 -3.62
N CYS A 120 -16.36 8.57 -3.49
CA CYS A 120 -14.97 8.64 -3.02
C CYS A 120 -14.05 8.05 -4.11
N PRO A 121 -13.96 8.66 -5.31
CA PRO A 121 -13.16 8.10 -6.40
C PRO A 121 -11.67 8.08 -6.04
N ALA A 122 -11.00 7.02 -6.48
CA ALA A 122 -9.56 6.89 -6.44
C ALA A 122 -9.05 6.30 -7.75
N GLU A 123 -7.76 6.47 -8.03
CA GLU A 123 -7.14 5.85 -9.20
C GLU A 123 -7.28 4.32 -9.13
N HIS A 124 -7.52 3.69 -10.27
CA HIS A 124 -7.58 2.23 -10.42
C HIS A 124 -8.68 1.51 -9.62
N ASP A 125 -9.75 2.18 -9.17
CA ASP A 125 -10.84 1.51 -8.44
C ASP A 125 -11.46 0.34 -9.24
N ASP A 126 -11.48 0.41 -10.57
CA ASP A 126 -12.10 -0.59 -11.45
C ASP A 126 -11.12 -1.70 -11.92
N ASP A 127 -9.82 -1.40 -11.97
CA ASP A 127 -8.76 -2.29 -12.48
C ASP A 127 -7.63 -2.52 -11.44
N TYR A 128 -8.01 -2.72 -10.19
CA TYR A 128 -7.10 -2.71 -9.05
C TYR A 128 -6.08 -3.87 -9.07
N ILE A 129 -4.80 -3.50 -9.07
CA ILE A 129 -3.67 -4.46 -8.95
C ILE A 129 -3.14 -4.41 -7.52
N PHE A 130 -3.36 -5.48 -6.76
CA PHE A 130 -2.83 -5.60 -5.40
C PHE A 130 -1.32 -5.76 -5.42
N HIS A 131 -0.63 -4.94 -4.65
CA HIS A 131 0.82 -4.96 -4.54
C HIS A 131 1.30 -4.37 -3.20
N MET A 132 2.52 -4.67 -2.84
CA MET A 132 3.23 -4.06 -1.72
C MET A 132 4.42 -3.25 -2.25
N THR A 133 4.37 -1.94 -2.13
CA THR A 133 5.45 -1.05 -2.56
C THR A 133 6.58 -1.08 -1.55
N PHE A 134 7.80 -1.40 -1.99
CA PHE A 134 8.99 -1.36 -1.13
C PHE A 134 9.97 -0.23 -1.49
N ALA A 135 9.88 0.37 -2.69
CA ALA A 135 10.67 1.55 -3.05
C ALA A 135 9.90 2.45 -4.02
N ILE A 136 9.89 3.76 -3.77
CA ILE A 136 9.23 4.76 -4.60
C ILE A 136 9.92 6.12 -4.44
N GLY A 137 10.04 6.90 -5.52
CA GLY A 137 10.60 8.24 -5.50
C GLY A 137 12.12 8.29 -5.25
N GLY A 138 12.66 9.47 -5.05
CA GLY A 138 14.04 9.68 -4.63
C GLY A 138 15.13 9.49 -5.70
N ALA A 139 14.85 8.82 -6.82
CA ALA A 139 15.76 8.60 -7.94
C ALA A 139 15.00 8.56 -9.26
N ASP A 140 15.70 8.71 -10.38
CA ASP A 140 15.11 8.64 -11.72
C ASP A 140 14.68 7.22 -12.11
N PHE A 141 13.82 7.11 -13.12
CA PHE A 141 13.30 5.82 -13.58
C PHE A 141 14.38 4.85 -14.04
N GLN A 142 15.50 5.34 -14.61
CA GLN A 142 16.61 4.49 -15.06
C GLN A 142 17.33 3.84 -13.88
N SER A 143 17.42 4.54 -12.75
CA SER A 143 17.93 3.99 -11.50
C SER A 143 17.05 2.83 -11.00
N TYR A 144 15.74 3.02 -11.01
CA TYR A 144 14.78 1.97 -10.68
C TYR A 144 14.87 0.78 -11.63
N LYS A 145 15.02 1.04 -12.93
CA LYS A 145 15.19 -0.02 -13.93
C LYS A 145 16.45 -0.83 -13.69
N ARG A 146 17.58 -0.21 -13.32
CA ARG A 146 18.81 -0.94 -12.96
C ARG A 146 18.60 -1.85 -11.76
N ALA A 147 17.95 -1.36 -10.70
CA ALA A 147 17.61 -2.19 -9.53
C ALA A 147 16.69 -3.35 -9.91
N TYR A 148 15.62 -3.08 -10.65
CA TYR A 148 14.67 -4.07 -11.11
C TYR A 148 15.33 -5.19 -11.94
N ASP A 149 16.19 -4.83 -12.91
CA ASP A 149 16.84 -5.81 -13.81
C ASP A 149 17.72 -6.82 -13.03
N VAL A 150 18.23 -6.43 -11.87
CA VAL A 150 18.98 -7.32 -10.97
C VAL A 150 18.05 -8.12 -10.07
N LEU A 151 17.03 -7.47 -9.48
CA LEU A 151 16.21 -8.05 -8.42
C LEU A 151 15.07 -8.92 -8.94
N LYS A 152 14.54 -8.70 -10.14
CA LYS A 152 13.33 -9.35 -10.68
C LYS A 152 13.36 -10.89 -10.71
N ASN A 153 14.55 -11.51 -10.65
CA ASN A 153 14.69 -12.96 -10.63
C ASN A 153 14.83 -13.55 -9.21
N GLY A 154 14.58 -12.72 -8.19
CA GLY A 154 14.59 -13.17 -6.80
C GLY A 154 13.41 -14.10 -6.49
N ASP A 155 13.50 -14.81 -5.37
CA ASP A 155 12.40 -15.62 -4.87
C ASP A 155 11.42 -14.73 -4.08
N TYR A 156 10.28 -14.38 -4.71
CA TYR A 156 9.23 -13.54 -4.12
C TYR A 156 7.92 -14.31 -3.90
N CYS A 157 7.89 -15.63 -4.14
CA CYS A 157 6.70 -16.46 -3.98
C CYS A 157 6.54 -16.88 -2.52
N HIS A 158 5.89 -16.03 -1.72
CA HIS A 158 5.63 -16.27 -0.30
C HIS A 158 4.21 -15.90 0.07
N THR A 159 3.65 -16.58 1.07
CA THR A 159 2.32 -16.28 1.62
C THR A 159 2.44 -15.88 3.08
N PHE A 160 1.78 -14.78 3.45
CA PHE A 160 1.71 -14.26 4.81
C PHE A 160 0.26 -14.01 5.22
N ARG A 161 0.01 -14.07 6.54
CA ARG A 161 -1.29 -13.79 7.11
C ARG A 161 -1.39 -12.33 7.54
N PHE A 162 -2.25 -11.56 6.87
CA PHE A 162 -2.54 -10.19 7.23
C PHE A 162 -3.74 -10.14 8.17
N ASN A 163 -3.54 -9.68 9.38
CA ASN A 163 -4.53 -9.58 10.46
C ASN A 163 -4.66 -8.16 11.03
N ARG A 164 -4.05 -7.17 10.37
CA ARG A 164 -4.11 -5.76 10.75
C ARG A 164 -4.56 -4.91 9.57
N LEU A 165 -5.37 -3.90 9.86
CA LEU A 165 -5.78 -2.87 8.92
C LEU A 165 -5.12 -1.55 9.32
N GLY A 166 -4.67 -0.77 8.34
CA GLY A 166 -4.07 0.56 8.53
C GLY A 166 -4.88 1.65 7.86
N LEU A 167 -5.00 2.79 8.55
CA LEU A 167 -5.51 4.04 8.00
C LEU A 167 -4.33 4.97 7.79
N PHE A 168 -4.01 5.27 6.53
CA PHE A 168 -2.98 6.23 6.19
C PHE A 168 -3.61 7.58 5.88
N TYR A 169 -2.97 8.62 6.33
CA TYR A 169 -3.36 10.00 6.11
C TYR A 169 -2.37 10.70 5.18
N TYR A 170 -2.91 11.56 4.30
CA TYR A 170 -2.15 12.42 3.39
C TYR A 170 -2.65 13.84 3.54
N ASP A 171 -1.73 14.77 3.75
CA ASP A 171 -2.08 16.16 4.09
C ASP A 171 -2.70 16.92 2.92
N ASP A 172 -2.23 16.68 1.69
CA ASP A 172 -2.65 17.44 0.52
C ASP A 172 -2.78 16.57 -0.75
N ASP A 173 -3.24 17.21 -1.83
CA ASP A 173 -3.29 16.63 -3.17
C ASP A 173 -1.91 16.32 -3.75
N ASN A 174 -0.88 17.04 -3.30
CA ASN A 174 0.51 16.80 -3.67
C ASN A 174 1.20 15.92 -2.62
N ILE A 175 1.34 14.64 -2.90
CA ILE A 175 2.09 13.72 -2.06
C ILE A 175 3.58 14.03 -2.21
N THR A 176 4.18 14.59 -1.16
CA THR A 176 5.61 14.83 -1.07
C THR A 176 6.21 14.10 0.13
N PRO A 177 7.53 13.84 0.16
CA PRO A 177 8.15 13.23 1.32
C PRO A 177 7.79 13.98 2.61
N GLY A 178 7.28 13.26 3.61
CA GLY A 178 6.89 13.84 4.91
C GLY A 178 5.46 14.35 5.04
N THR A 179 4.65 14.30 3.98
CA THR A 179 3.25 14.78 4.00
C THR A 179 2.22 13.67 4.22
N TYR A 180 2.67 12.46 4.53
CA TYR A 180 1.82 11.29 4.78
C TYR A 180 2.41 10.40 5.87
N PHE A 181 1.55 9.67 6.57
CA PHE A 181 1.96 8.72 7.61
C PHE A 181 0.87 7.69 7.89
N CYS A 182 1.23 6.61 8.58
CA CYS A 182 0.27 5.67 9.13
C CYS A 182 -0.37 6.28 10.39
N TYR A 183 -1.62 6.70 10.27
CA TYR A 183 -2.35 7.37 11.36
C TYR A 183 -2.83 6.38 12.43
N LYS A 184 -3.39 5.23 11.99
CA LYS A 184 -3.98 4.25 12.90
C LYS A 184 -3.79 2.83 12.37
N ILE A 185 -3.58 1.89 13.26
CA ILE A 185 -3.60 0.45 12.96
C ILE A 185 -4.59 -0.23 13.92
N CYS A 186 -5.45 -1.10 13.39
CA CYS A 186 -6.37 -1.94 14.15
C CYS A 186 -6.19 -3.41 13.80
N SER A 187 -6.50 -4.29 14.74
CA SER A 187 -6.68 -5.71 14.45
C SER A 187 -7.93 -5.92 13.59
N ILE A 188 -7.86 -6.84 12.64
CA ILE A 188 -9.00 -7.28 11.85
C ILE A 188 -9.82 -8.29 12.66
N GLY A 189 -11.15 -8.13 12.67
CA GLY A 189 -12.08 -9.04 13.34
C GLY A 189 -12.39 -8.68 14.79
N GLY A 190 -12.05 -7.47 15.24
CA GLY A 190 -12.21 -7.06 16.63
C GLY A 190 -11.15 -7.68 17.56
N SER A 191 -10.97 -7.11 18.74
CA SER A 191 -10.12 -7.70 19.80
C SER A 191 -10.87 -8.90 20.39
N GLU A 192 -10.23 -10.08 20.40
CA GLU A 192 -10.62 -11.12 21.35
C GLU A 192 -10.35 -10.65 22.78
#